data_1ff755843b7fd74ff78d401bc57a65b6
#
_entry.id   1ff755843b7fd74ff78d401bc57a65b6
#
_cell.length_a   1.000
_cell.length_b   1.000
_cell.length_c   1.000
_cell.angle_alpha   90.00
_cell.angle_beta   90.00
_cell.angle_gamma   90.00
#
_symmetry.space_group_name_H-M   'P 1'
#
loop_
_entity.id
_entity.type
_entity.pdbx_description
1 polymer ?
#
loop_
_entity_poly.entity_id
_entity_poly.type
_entity_poly.pdbx_seq_one_letter_code
_entity_poly.pdbx_strand_id
1 'polypeptide(L)'
;MISSSAPKIVAAASSHGVAPKDGDVELLRRLVEIPSLSDHERPAVAELCRQMEARGFRTEIDAAGNAIGIIGSGTRQIVLLGHIDTVPGHIPVRIENGELWGRGAVDAKGPLCTFVAAAAAAASELRATVTVVGAVGEERLGSPGARAVAAWDAPDFCVIGEPSGWDAVCLGYRGTLGFHYTLRQPSRHTAGPGESAGEQAIAFWNALIAELNAMNAASGASTGFTTIAPALREMQTGGDGLADEAVMSIGLRLPPGVDTDRLQGRLQELAGPASIEIDGVQPGFRSPKQTPLVPPFLRAIRAEGGSPRFTLKLGTSDMTVVGPVWNCPMVTYGPGDASLDHTPQERIDLDHYGRAIRILRDVLVSL
;
A
#
# COMPACT_ATOMS: atom_id res chain seq x y z
N MET A 1 10.32 -25.27 53.41
CA MET A 1 9.15 -25.68 52.60
C MET A 1 8.62 -24.43 51.91
N ILE A 2 8.96 -24.25 50.67
CA ILE A 2 8.51 -23.12 49.86
C ILE A 2 7.53 -23.70 48.82
N SER A 3 6.24 -23.35 48.97
CA SER A 3 5.16 -23.78 48.10
C SER A 3 5.24 -22.98 46.78
N SER A 4 5.53 -23.70 45.71
CA SER A 4 5.47 -23.19 44.33
C SER A 4 4.04 -23.32 43.82
N SER A 5 3.32 -22.21 43.71
CA SER A 5 2.05 -22.16 42.99
C SER A 5 2.31 -21.74 41.53
N ALA A 6 2.08 -22.66 40.60
CA ALA A 6 2.10 -22.41 39.15
C ALA A 6 0.95 -21.44 38.77
N PRO A 7 1.16 -20.51 37.80
CA PRO A 7 0.11 -19.63 37.35
C PRO A 7 -0.93 -20.42 36.54
N LYS A 8 -2.21 -20.26 36.91
CA LYS A 8 -3.34 -20.77 36.13
C LYS A 8 -3.39 -20.03 34.79
N ILE A 9 -3.16 -20.74 33.71
CA ILE A 9 -3.47 -20.27 32.34
C ILE A 9 -5.00 -20.18 32.29
N VAL A 10 -5.51 -18.95 32.30
CA VAL A 10 -6.91 -18.68 31.96
C VAL A 10 -7.02 -18.86 30.45
N ALA A 11 -7.66 -19.93 30.02
CA ALA A 11 -8.01 -20.13 28.64
C ALA A 11 -8.90 -18.95 28.19
N ALA A 12 -8.43 -18.17 27.22
CA ALA A 12 -9.24 -17.14 26.58
C ALA A 12 -10.45 -17.83 25.94
N ALA A 13 -11.65 -17.40 26.34
CA ALA A 13 -12.88 -17.86 25.73
C ALA A 13 -12.82 -17.51 24.23
N SER A 14 -12.82 -18.53 23.38
CA SER A 14 -12.96 -18.38 21.94
C SER A 14 -14.34 -17.77 21.67
N SER A 15 -14.38 -16.47 21.39
CA SER A 15 -15.56 -15.84 20.79
C SER A 15 -15.74 -16.48 19.42
N HIS A 16 -16.75 -17.30 19.25
CA HIS A 16 -17.07 -17.94 17.99
C HIS A 16 -17.52 -16.84 17.01
N GLY A 17 -16.59 -16.29 16.23
CA GLY A 17 -16.90 -15.47 15.08
C GLY A 17 -17.71 -16.30 14.08
N VAL A 18 -18.72 -15.69 13.45
CA VAL A 18 -19.43 -16.33 12.35
C VAL A 18 -18.45 -16.45 11.19
N ALA A 19 -18.17 -17.68 10.75
CA ALA A 19 -17.28 -17.94 9.62
C ALA A 19 -17.72 -17.15 8.37
N PRO A 20 -16.79 -16.75 7.48
CA PRO A 20 -17.16 -16.12 6.21
C PRO A 20 -18.04 -17.08 5.40
N LYS A 21 -18.91 -16.52 4.53
CA LYS A 21 -19.72 -17.33 3.65
C LYS A 21 -18.82 -18.09 2.66
N ASP A 22 -19.17 -19.33 2.36
CA ASP A 22 -18.39 -20.16 1.41
C ASP A 22 -18.16 -19.43 0.06
N GLY A 23 -19.17 -18.67 -0.42
CA GLY A 23 -19.07 -17.89 -1.65
C GLY A 23 -18.05 -16.72 -1.59
N ASP A 24 -17.78 -16.18 -0.39
CA ASP A 24 -16.80 -15.11 -0.22
C ASP A 24 -15.37 -15.69 -0.13
N VAL A 25 -15.23 -16.83 0.51
CA VAL A 25 -13.95 -17.58 0.51
C VAL A 25 -13.59 -18.03 -0.89
N GLU A 26 -14.58 -18.52 -1.66
CA GLU A 26 -14.38 -18.95 -3.04
C GLU A 26 -14.00 -17.78 -3.97
N LEU A 27 -14.59 -16.58 -3.77
CA LEU A 27 -14.16 -15.37 -4.48
C LEU A 27 -12.66 -15.11 -4.28
N LEU A 28 -12.21 -15.09 -3.03
CA LEU A 28 -10.81 -14.83 -2.70
C LEU A 28 -9.91 -15.93 -3.28
N ARG A 29 -10.27 -17.20 -3.07
CA ARG A 29 -9.50 -18.34 -3.57
C ARG A 29 -9.27 -18.27 -5.08
N ARG A 30 -10.33 -18.01 -5.86
CA ARG A 30 -10.26 -17.89 -7.32
C ARG A 30 -9.34 -16.77 -7.77
N LEU A 31 -9.42 -15.60 -7.14
CA LEU A 31 -8.53 -14.49 -7.51
C LEU A 31 -7.08 -14.76 -7.12
N VAL A 32 -6.83 -15.37 -5.98
CA VAL A 32 -5.47 -15.73 -5.56
C VAL A 32 -4.85 -16.81 -6.45
N GLU A 33 -5.65 -17.75 -6.99
CA GLU A 33 -5.20 -18.76 -7.92
C GLU A 33 -4.75 -18.21 -9.29
N ILE A 34 -5.19 -17.00 -9.66
CA ILE A 34 -4.81 -16.39 -10.92
C ILE A 34 -3.57 -15.50 -10.69
N PRO A 35 -2.40 -15.84 -11.24
CA PRO A 35 -1.24 -14.97 -11.20
C PRO A 35 -1.55 -13.63 -11.88
N SER A 36 -1.17 -12.53 -11.25
CA SER A 36 -1.42 -11.18 -11.76
C SER A 36 -0.25 -10.25 -11.44
N LEU A 37 0.93 -10.59 -11.95
CA LEU A 37 2.06 -9.68 -11.89
C LEU A 37 1.71 -8.35 -12.57
N SER A 38 2.29 -7.24 -12.09
CA SER A 38 2.14 -5.95 -12.76
C SER A 38 2.42 -6.09 -14.26
N ASP A 39 1.60 -5.46 -15.09
CA ASP A 39 1.53 -5.58 -16.56
C ASP A 39 0.96 -6.92 -17.10
N HIS A 40 0.56 -7.85 -16.23
CA HIS A 40 -0.03 -9.15 -16.59
C HIS A 40 -1.35 -9.45 -15.88
N GLU A 41 -2.07 -8.43 -15.40
CA GLU A 41 -3.27 -8.54 -14.55
C GLU A 41 -4.54 -8.94 -15.30
N ARG A 42 -4.56 -8.84 -16.62
CA ARG A 42 -5.77 -9.02 -17.45
C ARG A 42 -6.62 -10.25 -17.11
N PRO A 43 -6.05 -11.44 -16.86
CA PRO A 43 -6.85 -12.62 -16.46
C PRO A 43 -7.56 -12.42 -15.11
N ALA A 44 -6.88 -11.82 -14.11
CA ALA A 44 -7.44 -11.55 -12.80
C ALA A 44 -8.51 -10.45 -12.86
N VAL A 45 -8.30 -9.40 -13.67
CA VAL A 45 -9.27 -8.34 -13.96
C VAL A 45 -10.56 -8.91 -14.55
N ALA A 46 -10.45 -9.79 -15.56
CA ALA A 46 -11.59 -10.43 -16.19
C ALA A 46 -12.37 -11.32 -15.19
N GLU A 47 -11.66 -12.08 -14.34
CA GLU A 47 -12.30 -12.89 -13.29
C GLU A 47 -12.95 -12.01 -12.24
N LEU A 48 -12.33 -10.91 -11.81
CA LEU A 48 -12.93 -9.98 -10.86
C LEU A 48 -14.23 -9.38 -11.40
N CYS A 49 -14.25 -8.92 -12.66
CA CYS A 49 -15.47 -8.42 -13.31
C CYS A 49 -16.57 -9.50 -13.30
N ARG A 50 -16.26 -10.73 -13.70
CA ARG A 50 -17.22 -11.84 -13.69
C ARG A 50 -17.74 -12.13 -12.29
N GLN A 51 -16.90 -12.07 -11.26
CA GLN A 51 -17.31 -12.27 -9.86
C GLN A 51 -18.18 -11.12 -9.34
N MET A 52 -17.93 -9.90 -9.76
CA MET A 52 -18.75 -8.73 -9.44
C MET A 52 -20.12 -8.82 -10.15
N GLU A 53 -20.18 -9.16 -11.44
CA GLU A 53 -21.44 -9.37 -12.18
C GLU A 53 -22.32 -10.42 -11.51
N ALA A 54 -21.75 -11.57 -11.14
CA ALA A 54 -22.48 -12.63 -10.43
C ALA A 54 -23.05 -12.19 -9.07
N ARG A 55 -22.57 -11.05 -8.53
CA ARG A 55 -23.02 -10.44 -7.27
C ARG A 55 -23.88 -9.18 -7.48
N GLY A 56 -24.31 -8.91 -8.71
CA GLY A 56 -25.22 -7.82 -9.03
C GLY A 56 -24.58 -6.46 -9.31
N PHE A 57 -23.26 -6.39 -9.51
CA PHE A 57 -22.62 -5.18 -9.99
C PHE A 57 -22.81 -5.00 -11.50
N ARG A 58 -22.87 -3.76 -11.94
CA ARG A 58 -22.58 -3.40 -13.32
C ARG A 58 -21.09 -3.23 -13.46
N THR A 59 -20.46 -3.90 -14.41
CA THR A 59 -19.00 -3.93 -14.55
C THR A 59 -18.53 -3.33 -15.87
N GLU A 60 -17.30 -2.84 -15.87
CA GLU A 60 -16.54 -2.42 -17.05
C GLU A 60 -15.03 -2.57 -16.78
N ILE A 61 -14.26 -2.59 -17.84
CA ILE A 61 -12.80 -2.48 -17.78
C ILE A 61 -12.45 -1.13 -18.41
N ASP A 62 -11.78 -0.26 -17.66
CA ASP A 62 -11.40 1.06 -18.15
C ASP A 62 -10.20 1.01 -19.12
N ALA A 63 -9.83 2.19 -19.65
CA ALA A 63 -8.72 2.30 -20.60
C ALA A 63 -7.33 1.99 -19.99
N ALA A 64 -7.19 2.08 -18.66
CA ALA A 64 -5.98 1.69 -17.93
C ALA A 64 -5.90 0.18 -17.68
N GLY A 65 -7.02 -0.53 -17.83
CA GLY A 65 -7.14 -1.95 -17.55
C GLY A 65 -7.71 -2.27 -16.17
N ASN A 66 -8.17 -1.27 -15.40
CA ASN A 66 -8.81 -1.49 -14.10
C ASN A 66 -10.14 -2.22 -14.23
N ALA A 67 -10.41 -3.14 -13.31
CA ALA A 67 -11.76 -3.70 -13.13
C ALA A 67 -12.62 -2.71 -12.34
N ILE A 68 -13.73 -2.25 -12.93
CA ILE A 68 -14.67 -1.34 -12.29
C ILE A 68 -15.98 -2.07 -12.06
N GLY A 69 -16.50 -2.04 -10.83
CA GLY A 69 -17.80 -2.59 -10.48
C GLY A 69 -18.64 -1.56 -9.73
N ILE A 70 -19.87 -1.31 -10.19
CA ILE A 70 -20.78 -0.30 -9.62
C ILE A 70 -22.02 -0.98 -9.08
N ILE A 71 -22.39 -0.67 -7.83
CA ILE A 71 -23.59 -1.19 -7.16
C ILE A 71 -24.27 -0.09 -6.33
N GLY A 72 -25.59 -0.18 -6.17
CA GLY A 72 -26.39 0.88 -5.55
C GLY A 72 -26.75 2.00 -6.53
N SER A 73 -27.53 2.98 -6.07
CA SER A 73 -28.05 4.06 -6.92
C SER A 73 -28.28 5.39 -6.18
N GLY A 74 -27.66 5.56 -5.02
CA GLY A 74 -27.76 6.80 -4.25
C GLY A 74 -26.91 7.94 -4.86
N THR A 75 -27.19 9.17 -4.43
CA THR A 75 -26.45 10.35 -4.91
C THR A 75 -25.05 10.44 -4.33
N ARG A 76 -24.85 9.91 -3.12
CA ARG A 76 -23.52 9.85 -2.49
C ARG A 76 -22.63 8.86 -3.22
N GLN A 77 -21.39 9.27 -3.50
CA GLN A 77 -20.41 8.47 -4.22
C GLN A 77 -19.36 7.93 -3.26
N ILE A 78 -19.21 6.61 -3.22
CA ILE A 78 -18.20 5.92 -2.40
C ILE A 78 -17.30 5.11 -3.33
N VAL A 79 -15.99 5.35 -3.28
CA VAL A 79 -15.00 4.57 -4.02
C VAL A 79 -14.27 3.63 -3.06
N LEU A 80 -14.25 2.36 -3.39
CA LEU A 80 -13.47 1.31 -2.74
C LEU A 80 -12.34 0.93 -3.72
N LEU A 81 -11.15 1.48 -3.52
CA LEU A 81 -10.00 1.33 -4.41
C LEU A 81 -9.01 0.33 -3.80
N GLY A 82 -8.88 -0.82 -4.41
CA GLY A 82 -7.86 -1.82 -4.08
C GLY A 82 -7.11 -2.23 -5.35
N HIS A 83 -5.91 -2.79 -5.21
CA HIS A 83 -5.15 -3.27 -6.35
C HIS A 83 -5.31 -4.78 -6.57
N ILE A 84 -5.09 -5.21 -7.83
CA ILE A 84 -5.27 -6.60 -8.25
C ILE A 84 -3.94 -7.26 -8.62
N ASP A 85 -2.92 -6.46 -8.87
CA ASP A 85 -1.59 -6.96 -9.16
C ASP A 85 -0.86 -7.45 -7.91
N THR A 86 0.22 -8.19 -8.12
CA THR A 86 1.06 -8.77 -7.07
C THR A 86 2.52 -8.72 -7.48
N VAL A 87 3.41 -8.68 -6.48
CA VAL A 87 4.83 -8.91 -6.70
C VAL A 87 5.13 -10.35 -7.18
N PRO A 88 6.30 -10.61 -7.77
CA PRO A 88 6.74 -11.95 -8.14
C PRO A 88 6.81 -12.92 -6.95
N GLY A 89 6.73 -14.21 -7.26
CA GLY A 89 6.88 -15.31 -6.31
C GLY A 89 5.60 -16.14 -6.22
N HIS A 90 5.69 -17.39 -6.65
CA HIS A 90 4.56 -18.32 -6.59
C HIS A 90 4.46 -18.97 -5.22
N ILE A 91 3.27 -18.91 -4.62
CA ILE A 91 2.91 -19.63 -3.40
C ILE A 91 1.73 -20.54 -3.74
N PRO A 92 1.84 -21.87 -3.58
CA PRO A 92 0.75 -22.79 -3.87
C PRO A 92 -0.51 -22.44 -3.05
N VAL A 93 -1.63 -22.25 -3.75
CA VAL A 93 -2.88 -21.88 -3.11
C VAL A 93 -3.45 -23.09 -2.37
N ARG A 94 -3.73 -22.91 -1.10
CA ARG A 94 -4.35 -23.91 -0.23
C ARG A 94 -5.07 -23.26 0.92
N ILE A 95 -6.06 -23.96 1.46
CA ILE A 95 -6.70 -23.58 2.72
C ILE A 95 -6.27 -24.60 3.76
N GLU A 96 -5.66 -24.14 4.82
CA GLU A 96 -5.13 -24.95 5.89
C GLU A 96 -5.27 -24.23 7.23
N ASN A 97 -5.78 -24.92 8.25
CA ASN A 97 -5.98 -24.38 9.59
C ASN A 97 -6.77 -23.06 9.66
N GLY A 98 -7.74 -22.86 8.77
CA GLY A 98 -8.52 -21.63 8.71
C GLY A 98 -7.82 -20.46 8.01
N GLU A 99 -6.67 -20.67 7.40
CA GLU A 99 -5.91 -19.70 6.63
C GLU A 99 -5.92 -20.04 5.14
N LEU A 100 -6.04 -19.03 4.26
CA LEU A 100 -5.85 -19.17 2.83
C LEU A 100 -4.45 -18.66 2.47
N TRP A 101 -3.63 -19.56 1.93
CA TRP A 101 -2.27 -19.30 1.49
C TRP A 101 -2.25 -18.99 0.00
N GLY A 102 -1.41 -18.04 -0.41
CA GLY A 102 -1.21 -17.70 -1.81
C GLY A 102 -0.64 -16.29 -1.96
N ARG A 103 0.06 -16.03 -3.05
CA ARG A 103 0.54 -14.70 -3.40
C ARG A 103 -0.64 -13.77 -3.68
N GLY A 104 -0.67 -12.60 -3.03
CA GLY A 104 -1.78 -11.66 -3.09
C GLY A 104 -2.91 -11.96 -2.08
N ALA A 105 -2.81 -13.03 -1.27
CA ALA A 105 -3.84 -13.34 -0.28
C ALA A 105 -3.98 -12.20 0.75
N VAL A 106 -2.89 -11.53 1.08
CA VAL A 106 -2.83 -10.37 1.97
C VAL A 106 -2.70 -9.08 1.17
N ASP A 107 -1.80 -9.03 0.21
CA ASP A 107 -1.39 -7.83 -0.52
C ASP A 107 -1.69 -7.96 -2.02
N ALA A 108 -2.86 -7.44 -2.52
CA ALA A 108 -4.00 -7.00 -1.71
C ALA A 108 -5.33 -7.56 -2.23
N LYS A 109 -5.33 -8.81 -2.77
CA LYS A 109 -6.58 -9.46 -3.22
C LYS A 109 -7.55 -9.74 -2.07
N GLY A 110 -7.04 -9.98 -0.83
CA GLY A 110 -7.86 -10.11 0.35
C GLY A 110 -8.69 -8.86 0.65
N PRO A 111 -8.07 -7.67 0.81
CA PRO A 111 -8.77 -6.39 0.91
C PRO A 111 -9.71 -6.11 -0.27
N LEU A 112 -9.30 -6.35 -1.52
CA LEU A 112 -10.13 -6.14 -2.71
C LEU A 112 -11.36 -7.04 -2.72
N CYS A 113 -11.21 -8.33 -2.40
CA CYS A 113 -12.34 -9.26 -2.28
C CYS A 113 -13.28 -8.88 -1.12
N THR A 114 -12.74 -8.33 -0.02
CA THR A 114 -13.53 -7.76 1.07
C THR A 114 -14.44 -6.65 0.55
N PHE A 115 -13.96 -5.78 -0.33
CA PHE A 115 -14.74 -4.71 -0.94
C PHE A 115 -15.92 -5.25 -1.76
N VAL A 116 -15.66 -6.22 -2.63
CA VAL A 116 -16.70 -6.84 -3.45
C VAL A 116 -17.75 -7.53 -2.57
N ALA A 117 -17.33 -8.35 -1.61
CA ALA A 117 -18.23 -9.10 -0.74
C ALA A 117 -19.07 -8.19 0.15
N ALA A 118 -18.46 -7.16 0.76
CA ALA A 118 -19.15 -6.22 1.63
C ALA A 118 -20.15 -5.35 0.87
N ALA A 119 -19.81 -4.82 -0.31
CA ALA A 119 -20.70 -4.00 -1.12
C ALA A 119 -21.89 -4.83 -1.65
N ALA A 120 -21.65 -6.08 -2.10
CA ALA A 120 -22.70 -7.01 -2.49
C ALA A 120 -23.64 -7.34 -1.32
N ALA A 121 -23.09 -7.58 -0.13
CA ALA A 121 -23.90 -7.88 1.06
C ALA A 121 -24.72 -6.67 1.54
N ALA A 122 -24.28 -5.45 1.24
CA ALA A 122 -24.99 -4.21 1.56
C ALA A 122 -26.05 -3.81 0.52
N ALA A 123 -26.04 -4.41 -0.67
CA ALA A 123 -26.72 -3.91 -1.88
C ALA A 123 -28.16 -3.44 -1.67
N SER A 124 -28.98 -4.21 -0.94
CA SER A 124 -30.40 -3.87 -0.70
C SER A 124 -30.61 -2.73 0.32
N GLU A 125 -29.59 -2.35 1.05
CA GLU A 125 -29.65 -1.34 2.11
C GLU A 125 -28.83 -0.08 1.75
N LEU A 126 -28.07 -0.10 0.64
CA LEU A 126 -27.26 1.02 0.20
C LEU A 126 -28.11 2.25 -0.11
N ARG A 127 -27.69 3.39 0.43
CA ARG A 127 -28.21 4.73 0.08
C ARG A 127 -27.21 5.54 -0.77
N ALA A 128 -26.13 4.90 -1.15
CA ALA A 128 -25.04 5.45 -1.93
C ALA A 128 -24.87 4.66 -3.23
N THR A 129 -24.13 5.24 -4.18
CA THR A 129 -23.52 4.50 -5.28
C THR A 129 -22.12 4.10 -4.82
N VAL A 130 -21.83 2.80 -4.83
CA VAL A 130 -20.53 2.25 -4.46
C VAL A 130 -19.81 1.77 -5.71
N THR A 131 -18.62 2.28 -5.95
CA THR A 131 -17.72 1.85 -7.03
C THR A 131 -16.55 1.09 -6.44
N VAL A 132 -16.43 -0.19 -6.76
CA VAL A 132 -15.26 -1.02 -6.44
C VAL A 132 -14.31 -0.98 -7.62
N VAL A 133 -13.05 -0.69 -7.35
CA VAL A 133 -11.98 -0.65 -8.34
C VAL A 133 -10.92 -1.68 -7.97
N GLY A 134 -10.66 -2.61 -8.90
CA GLY A 134 -9.47 -3.46 -8.90
C GLY A 134 -8.41 -2.81 -9.78
N ALA A 135 -7.58 -1.97 -9.18
CA ALA A 135 -6.56 -1.20 -9.86
C ALA A 135 -5.39 -2.08 -10.33
N VAL A 136 -4.82 -1.75 -11.47
CA VAL A 136 -3.63 -2.42 -12.03
C VAL A 136 -2.35 -1.63 -11.74
N GLY A 137 -1.23 -2.34 -11.53
CA GLY A 137 0.11 -1.76 -11.48
C GLY A 137 0.40 -0.94 -10.21
N GLU A 138 -0.17 -1.26 -9.06
CA GLU A 138 0.17 -0.64 -7.77
C GLU A 138 1.59 -0.99 -7.36
N GLU A 139 1.99 -2.25 -7.53
CA GLU A 139 3.29 -2.83 -7.13
C GLU A 139 4.45 -2.36 -8.03
N ARG A 140 4.17 -1.56 -9.02
CA ARG A 140 5.18 -0.92 -9.86
C ARG A 140 5.19 0.60 -9.72
N LEU A 141 6.33 1.19 -10.04
CA LEU A 141 6.47 2.63 -10.00
C LEU A 141 5.41 3.33 -10.87
N GLY A 142 4.71 4.29 -10.27
CA GLY A 142 3.77 5.16 -10.97
C GLY A 142 2.30 4.78 -10.85
N SER A 143 1.95 3.58 -10.33
CA SER A 143 0.55 3.16 -10.07
C SER A 143 -0.45 3.60 -11.16
N PRO A 144 -0.33 3.11 -12.41
CA PRO A 144 -1.10 3.63 -13.54
C PRO A 144 -2.61 3.47 -13.35
N GLY A 145 -3.05 2.39 -12.70
CA GLY A 145 -4.44 2.16 -12.39
C GLY A 145 -5.03 3.24 -11.48
N ALA A 146 -4.38 3.50 -10.36
CA ALA A 146 -4.83 4.55 -9.44
C ALA A 146 -4.74 5.95 -10.04
N ARG A 147 -3.74 6.25 -10.90
CA ARG A 147 -3.66 7.52 -11.61
C ARG A 147 -4.81 7.75 -12.57
N ALA A 148 -5.26 6.70 -13.26
CA ALA A 148 -6.46 6.80 -14.12
C ALA A 148 -7.71 7.11 -13.29
N VAL A 149 -7.85 6.46 -12.14
CA VAL A 149 -8.95 6.70 -11.19
C VAL A 149 -8.87 8.11 -10.55
N ALA A 150 -7.67 8.58 -10.25
CA ALA A 150 -7.46 9.93 -9.69
C ALA A 150 -7.93 11.07 -10.61
N ALA A 151 -8.08 10.80 -11.91
CA ALA A 151 -8.63 11.75 -12.88
C ALA A 151 -10.16 11.89 -12.82
N TRP A 152 -10.86 11.06 -12.05
CA TRP A 152 -12.30 11.15 -11.84
C TRP A 152 -12.64 12.32 -10.91
N ASP A 153 -13.90 12.72 -10.89
CA ASP A 153 -14.42 13.62 -9.87
C ASP A 153 -14.23 13.01 -8.48
N ALA A 154 -13.86 13.82 -7.51
CA ALA A 154 -13.65 13.36 -6.14
C ALA A 154 -14.93 12.75 -5.56
N PRO A 155 -14.89 11.54 -4.99
CA PRO A 155 -16.02 10.92 -4.32
C PRO A 155 -16.30 11.59 -2.97
N ASP A 156 -17.49 11.33 -2.41
CA ASP A 156 -17.81 11.76 -1.04
C ASP A 156 -16.95 11.03 -0.01
N PHE A 157 -16.61 9.75 -0.28
CA PHE A 157 -15.76 8.92 0.56
C PHE A 157 -14.91 7.96 -0.27
N CYS A 158 -13.68 7.72 0.22
CA CYS A 158 -12.81 6.70 -0.37
C CYS A 158 -12.27 5.74 0.70
N VAL A 159 -12.26 4.45 0.40
CA VAL A 159 -11.56 3.43 1.20
C VAL A 159 -10.53 2.75 0.32
N ILE A 160 -9.29 2.76 0.77
CA ILE A 160 -8.17 2.09 0.10
C ILE A 160 -8.05 0.67 0.63
N GLY A 161 -7.91 -0.30 -0.27
CA GLY A 161 -7.88 -1.73 0.01
C GLY A 161 -6.47 -2.25 0.24
N GLU A 162 -5.99 -2.13 1.48
CA GLU A 162 -4.67 -2.59 1.87
C GLU A 162 -4.72 -3.33 3.21
N PRO A 163 -3.77 -4.24 3.50
CA PRO A 163 -3.76 -4.98 4.75
C PRO A 163 -3.49 -4.05 5.94
N SER A 164 -4.52 -3.75 6.69
CA SER A 164 -4.42 -2.94 7.93
C SER A 164 -4.70 -3.76 9.21
N GLY A 165 -5.22 -4.98 9.04
CA GLY A 165 -5.86 -5.75 10.08
C GLY A 165 -7.36 -5.41 10.18
N TRP A 166 -8.20 -6.40 10.48
CA TRP A 166 -9.65 -6.24 10.52
C TRP A 166 -10.15 -5.25 11.61
N ASP A 167 -9.34 -5.03 12.65
CA ASP A 167 -9.64 -4.16 13.80
C ASP A 167 -8.90 -2.81 13.75
N ALA A 168 -8.24 -2.49 12.63
CA ALA A 168 -7.47 -1.27 12.49
C ALA A 168 -7.89 -0.43 11.29
N VAL A 169 -7.76 0.89 11.43
CA VAL A 169 -7.98 1.87 10.36
C VAL A 169 -6.66 2.58 10.11
N CYS A 170 -6.11 2.42 8.90
CA CYS A 170 -4.90 3.14 8.52
C CYS A 170 -5.24 4.53 7.96
N LEU A 171 -4.53 5.54 8.45
CA LEU A 171 -4.79 6.95 8.12
C LEU A 171 -3.76 7.57 7.18
N GLY A 172 -2.71 6.85 6.81
CA GLY A 172 -1.71 7.47 5.94
C GLY A 172 -0.53 6.58 5.61
N TYR A 173 0.11 6.96 4.53
CA TYR A 173 1.29 6.33 3.96
C TYR A 173 2.38 7.35 3.71
N ARG A 174 3.63 6.90 3.76
CA ARG A 174 4.75 7.71 3.31
C ARG A 174 4.81 7.71 1.79
N GLY A 175 5.37 8.78 1.25
CA GLY A 175 5.70 8.86 -0.15
C GLY A 175 7.07 8.24 -0.46
N THR A 176 7.47 8.38 -1.70
CA THR A 176 8.78 7.95 -2.20
C THR A 176 9.35 8.94 -3.20
N LEU A 177 10.67 9.02 -3.27
CA LEU A 177 11.43 9.64 -4.34
C LEU A 177 12.57 8.70 -4.69
N GLY A 178 12.61 8.24 -5.93
CA GLY A 178 13.70 7.42 -6.47
C GLY A 178 14.59 8.25 -7.37
N PHE A 179 15.91 8.01 -7.32
CA PHE A 179 16.83 8.68 -8.23
C PHE A 179 18.12 7.89 -8.45
N HIS A 180 18.76 8.14 -9.59
CA HIS A 180 20.11 7.69 -9.90
C HIS A 180 21.10 8.84 -9.78
N TYR A 181 22.21 8.56 -9.12
CA TYR A 181 23.41 9.40 -9.10
C TYR A 181 24.40 8.80 -10.08
N THR A 182 24.96 9.59 -10.99
CA THR A 182 25.99 9.13 -11.93
C THR A 182 27.12 10.16 -11.98
N LEU A 183 28.33 9.72 -11.64
CA LEU A 183 29.56 10.50 -11.80
C LEU A 183 30.49 9.79 -12.78
N ARG A 184 30.88 10.50 -13.84
CA ARG A 184 31.90 10.05 -14.78
C ARG A 184 32.98 11.11 -14.88
N GLN A 185 34.24 10.70 -14.70
CA GLN A 185 35.40 11.58 -14.74
C GLN A 185 36.56 10.91 -15.48
N PRO A 186 37.56 11.65 -15.99
CA PRO A 186 38.75 11.06 -16.60
C PRO A 186 39.48 10.13 -15.63
N SER A 187 39.88 8.95 -16.12
CA SER A 187 40.71 8.03 -15.34
C SER A 187 42.03 8.68 -14.96
N ARG A 188 42.49 8.37 -13.77
CA ARG A 188 43.74 8.88 -13.22
C ARG A 188 44.60 7.76 -12.65
N HIS A 189 45.87 8.02 -12.50
CA HIS A 189 46.75 7.09 -11.80
C HIS A 189 46.38 7.02 -10.32
N THR A 190 46.24 5.83 -9.77
CA THR A 190 45.77 5.61 -8.39
C THR A 190 46.69 6.25 -7.33
N ALA A 191 47.99 6.46 -7.62
CA ALA A 191 48.91 7.18 -6.76
C ALA A 191 48.93 8.72 -6.98
N GLY A 192 48.10 9.23 -7.92
CA GLY A 192 47.96 10.66 -8.18
C GLY A 192 47.02 11.35 -7.19
N PRO A 193 47.07 12.70 -7.12
CA PRO A 193 46.17 13.47 -6.26
C PRO A 193 44.74 13.44 -6.79
N GLY A 194 43.77 13.61 -5.88
CA GLY A 194 42.34 13.69 -6.17
C GLY A 194 41.60 12.41 -5.77
N GLU A 195 40.27 12.44 -5.85
CA GLU A 195 39.36 11.34 -5.47
C GLU A 195 38.91 10.58 -6.71
N SER A 196 38.75 9.27 -6.58
CA SER A 196 38.09 8.43 -7.57
C SER A 196 36.57 8.74 -7.65
N ALA A 197 35.92 8.33 -8.74
CA ALA A 197 34.47 8.47 -8.85
C ALA A 197 33.75 7.74 -7.69
N GLY A 198 34.27 6.59 -7.27
CA GLY A 198 33.73 5.84 -6.13
C GLY A 198 33.87 6.58 -4.78
N GLU A 199 35.02 7.20 -4.51
CA GLU A 199 35.23 8.00 -3.29
C GLU A 199 34.31 9.22 -3.26
N GLN A 200 34.12 9.91 -4.39
CA GLN A 200 33.17 11.03 -4.49
C GLN A 200 31.71 10.58 -4.33
N ALA A 201 31.34 9.40 -4.85
CA ALA A 201 30.00 8.83 -4.63
C ALA A 201 29.75 8.52 -3.15
N ILE A 202 30.76 8.00 -2.42
CA ILE A 202 30.66 7.78 -0.97
C ILE A 202 30.54 9.12 -0.23
N ALA A 203 31.31 10.14 -0.64
CA ALA A 203 31.22 11.48 -0.06
C ALA A 203 29.82 12.10 -0.27
N PHE A 204 29.25 11.97 -1.48
CA PHE A 204 27.87 12.38 -1.75
C PHE A 204 26.86 11.65 -0.84
N TRP A 205 26.97 10.32 -0.71
CA TRP A 205 26.09 9.54 0.18
C TRP A 205 26.15 10.03 1.62
N ASN A 206 27.33 10.28 2.15
CA ASN A 206 27.51 10.81 3.51
C ASN A 206 26.94 12.23 3.66
N ALA A 207 27.13 13.09 2.67
CA ALA A 207 26.55 14.43 2.63
C ALA A 207 25.01 14.39 2.58
N LEU A 208 24.45 13.49 1.78
CA LEU A 208 23.01 13.25 1.71
C LEU A 208 22.45 12.84 3.07
N ILE A 209 23.06 11.86 3.74
CA ILE A 209 22.65 11.43 5.09
C ILE A 209 22.67 12.61 6.08
N ALA A 210 23.73 13.41 6.07
CA ALA A 210 23.85 14.58 6.95
C ALA A 210 22.77 15.62 6.68
N GLU A 211 22.49 15.94 5.41
CA GLU A 211 21.43 16.86 5.00
C GLU A 211 20.04 16.38 5.44
N LEU A 212 19.71 15.09 5.17
CA LEU A 212 18.42 14.53 5.56
C LEU A 212 18.23 14.49 7.08
N ASN A 213 19.29 14.22 7.84
CA ASN A 213 19.25 14.29 9.29
C ASN A 213 19.01 15.73 9.78
N ALA A 214 19.64 16.72 9.16
CA ALA A 214 19.40 18.13 9.48
C ALA A 214 17.95 18.56 9.16
N MET A 215 17.42 18.15 8.01
CA MET A 215 16.01 18.38 7.63
C MET A 215 15.04 17.73 8.63
N ASN A 216 15.28 16.49 9.02
CA ASN A 216 14.48 15.77 10.01
C ASN A 216 14.50 16.48 11.37
N ALA A 217 15.69 16.91 11.83
CA ALA A 217 15.84 17.65 13.08
C ALA A 217 15.11 19.00 13.04
N ALA A 218 15.24 19.75 11.94
CA ALA A 218 14.57 21.04 11.76
C ALA A 218 13.02 20.93 11.74
N SER A 219 12.49 19.81 11.22
CA SER A 219 11.04 19.54 11.22
C SER A 219 10.51 18.99 12.54
N GLY A 220 11.37 18.68 13.52
CA GLY A 220 10.98 18.02 14.76
C GLY A 220 10.55 16.56 14.57
N ALA A 221 10.95 15.95 13.46
CA ALA A 221 10.64 14.56 13.14
C ALA A 221 11.30 13.60 14.15
N SER A 222 10.50 12.71 14.74
CA SER A 222 10.95 11.81 15.80
C SER A 222 10.56 10.35 15.59
N THR A 223 9.75 10.06 14.57
CA THR A 223 9.26 8.69 14.29
C THR A 223 9.56 8.29 12.85
N GLY A 224 9.60 6.98 12.58
CA GLY A 224 9.80 6.48 11.22
C GLY A 224 8.80 7.02 10.19
N PHE A 225 7.57 7.35 10.58
CA PHE A 225 6.58 7.93 9.69
C PHE A 225 6.86 9.41 9.36
N THR A 226 7.46 10.16 10.26
CA THR A 226 7.69 11.61 10.13
C THR A 226 9.08 11.96 9.59
N THR A 227 9.98 10.98 9.44
CA THR A 227 11.35 11.22 8.97
C THR A 227 11.50 10.95 7.47
N ILE A 228 12.32 11.74 6.78
CA ILE A 228 12.86 11.38 5.47
C ILE A 228 13.91 10.30 5.70
N ALA A 229 13.73 9.12 5.09
CA ALA A 229 14.64 7.98 5.29
C ALA A 229 15.21 7.51 3.94
N PRO A 230 16.54 7.58 3.76
CA PRO A 230 17.20 7.11 2.56
C PRO A 230 17.47 5.60 2.61
N ALA A 231 17.53 5.00 1.41
CA ALA A 231 17.99 3.64 1.19
C ALA A 231 18.88 3.61 -0.05
N LEU A 232 20.15 3.26 0.13
CA LEU A 232 21.05 2.92 -0.98
C LEU A 232 20.66 1.52 -1.47
N ARG A 233 20.15 1.42 -2.69
CA ARG A 233 19.67 0.16 -3.28
C ARG A 233 20.77 -0.55 -4.03
N GLU A 234 21.54 0.23 -4.82
CA GLU A 234 22.65 -0.28 -5.62
C GLU A 234 23.78 0.75 -5.61
N MET A 235 24.99 0.26 -5.70
CA MET A 235 26.17 1.06 -5.95
C MET A 235 27.15 0.27 -6.83
N GLN A 236 27.55 0.87 -7.92
CA GLN A 236 28.53 0.29 -8.82
C GLN A 236 29.65 1.30 -9.11
N THR A 237 30.86 0.81 -9.20
CA THR A 237 32.01 1.60 -9.60
C THR A 237 32.79 0.83 -10.68
N GLY A 238 33.32 1.54 -11.66
CA GLY A 238 34.07 0.93 -12.76
C GLY A 238 34.72 1.97 -13.64
N GLY A 239 35.08 1.57 -14.84
CA GLY A 239 35.64 2.45 -15.86
C GLY A 239 35.97 1.67 -17.13
N ASP A 240 36.22 2.41 -18.21
CA ASP A 240 36.57 1.87 -19.53
C ASP A 240 38.08 2.01 -19.85
N GLY A 241 38.87 2.39 -18.84
CA GLY A 241 40.31 2.66 -18.97
C GLY A 241 40.61 4.10 -19.37
N LEU A 242 39.65 4.89 -19.81
CA LEU A 242 39.75 6.31 -20.12
C LEU A 242 38.98 7.18 -19.13
N ALA A 243 37.93 6.63 -18.56
CA ALA A 243 37.12 7.28 -17.54
C ALA A 243 36.81 6.34 -16.39
N ASP A 244 36.72 6.87 -15.19
CA ASP A 244 36.16 6.24 -14.01
C ASP A 244 34.68 6.62 -13.88
N GLU A 245 33.85 5.69 -13.44
CA GLU A 245 32.43 5.90 -13.27
C GLU A 245 31.96 5.35 -11.93
N ALA A 246 31.02 6.06 -11.31
CA ALA A 246 30.27 5.57 -10.17
C ALA A 246 28.78 5.83 -10.38
N VAL A 247 27.96 4.82 -10.16
CA VAL A 247 26.49 4.88 -10.26
C VAL A 247 25.89 4.41 -8.95
N MET A 248 24.90 5.14 -8.45
CA MET A 248 24.08 4.70 -7.31
C MET A 248 22.59 4.79 -7.64
N SER A 249 21.82 3.80 -7.22
CA SER A 249 20.35 3.84 -7.16
C SER A 249 19.93 4.09 -5.72
N ILE A 250 19.20 5.18 -5.49
CA ILE A 250 18.83 5.65 -4.15
C ILE A 250 17.33 5.87 -4.09
N GLY A 251 16.71 5.37 -3.03
CA GLY A 251 15.30 5.63 -2.70
C GLY A 251 15.19 6.45 -1.43
N LEU A 252 14.29 7.43 -1.43
CA LEU A 252 13.91 8.18 -0.23
C LEU A 252 12.47 7.83 0.14
N ARG A 253 12.21 7.56 1.41
CA ARG A 253 10.85 7.51 1.96
C ARG A 253 10.50 8.88 2.52
N LEU A 254 9.37 9.44 2.07
CA LEU A 254 8.99 10.82 2.35
C LEU A 254 7.80 10.89 3.30
N PRO A 255 7.88 11.60 4.43
CA PRO A 255 6.68 11.91 5.21
C PRO A 255 5.73 12.83 4.42
N PRO A 256 4.43 12.87 4.78
CA PRO A 256 3.52 13.86 4.20
C PRO A 256 4.01 15.30 4.41
N GLY A 257 3.79 16.16 3.39
CA GLY A 257 4.11 17.59 3.46
C GLY A 257 5.55 17.95 3.12
N VAL A 258 6.38 17.00 2.68
CA VAL A 258 7.71 17.32 2.14
C VAL A 258 7.58 18.06 0.82
N ASP A 259 8.25 19.20 0.72
CA ASP A 259 8.43 19.91 -0.55
C ASP A 259 9.43 19.14 -1.42
N THR A 260 8.89 18.38 -2.35
CA THR A 260 9.67 17.48 -3.21
C THR A 260 10.51 18.24 -4.23
N ASP A 261 10.07 19.41 -4.69
CA ASP A 261 10.82 20.21 -5.67
C ASP A 261 12.06 20.83 -5.02
N ARG A 262 11.88 21.37 -3.81
CA ARG A 262 12.99 21.85 -3.02
C ARG A 262 13.99 20.73 -2.69
N LEU A 263 13.50 19.54 -2.35
CA LEU A 263 14.35 18.37 -2.07
C LEU A 263 15.16 17.99 -3.32
N GLN A 264 14.54 17.92 -4.50
CA GLN A 264 15.22 17.63 -5.76
C GLN A 264 16.33 18.66 -6.06
N GLY A 265 16.04 19.95 -5.85
CA GLY A 265 17.06 21.01 -5.99
C GLY A 265 18.25 20.81 -5.08
N ARG A 266 18.01 20.41 -3.81
CA ARG A 266 19.10 20.10 -2.86
C ARG A 266 19.91 18.87 -3.26
N LEU A 267 19.28 17.83 -3.82
CA LEU A 267 19.99 16.65 -4.34
C LEU A 267 20.96 17.04 -5.46
N GLN A 268 20.54 17.90 -6.39
CA GLN A 268 21.37 18.37 -7.48
C GLN A 268 22.55 19.24 -6.96
N GLU A 269 22.30 20.13 -5.99
CA GLU A 269 23.37 20.93 -5.37
C GLU A 269 24.40 20.06 -4.67
N LEU A 270 23.97 19.03 -3.92
CA LEU A 270 24.86 18.10 -3.22
C LEU A 270 25.68 17.23 -4.19
N ALA A 271 25.11 16.90 -5.36
CA ALA A 271 25.76 16.04 -6.33
C ALA A 271 26.99 16.68 -6.99
N GLY A 272 27.09 18.03 -6.98
CA GLY A 272 28.22 18.75 -7.58
C GLY A 272 28.39 18.43 -9.06
N PRO A 273 29.50 17.80 -9.49
CA PRO A 273 29.72 17.47 -10.90
C PRO A 273 28.95 16.23 -11.39
N ALA A 274 28.31 15.47 -10.51
CA ALA A 274 27.55 14.30 -10.87
C ALA A 274 26.15 14.69 -11.37
N SER A 275 25.55 13.84 -12.20
CA SER A 275 24.16 13.97 -12.61
C SER A 275 23.20 13.25 -11.63
N ILE A 276 22.04 13.85 -11.43
CA ILE A 276 20.90 13.23 -10.72
C ILE A 276 19.77 13.05 -11.74
N GLU A 277 19.34 11.81 -11.90
CA GLU A 277 18.17 11.47 -12.71
C GLU A 277 17.07 10.94 -11.77
N ILE A 278 15.89 11.59 -11.80
CA ILE A 278 14.75 11.22 -10.94
C ILE A 278 13.93 10.15 -11.63
N ASP A 279 13.79 8.98 -11.02
CA ASP A 279 12.95 7.87 -11.52
C ASP A 279 11.46 8.14 -11.31
N GLY A 280 11.13 8.79 -10.20
CA GLY A 280 9.76 9.12 -9.86
C GLY A 280 9.63 9.73 -8.47
N VAL A 281 8.55 10.48 -8.32
CA VAL A 281 8.18 11.14 -7.06
C VAL A 281 6.73 10.85 -6.76
N GLN A 282 6.46 10.42 -5.54
CA GLN A 282 5.11 10.27 -5.00
C GLN A 282 5.07 10.86 -3.59
N PRO A 283 4.26 11.91 -3.36
CA PRO A 283 4.19 12.54 -2.04
C PRO A 283 3.54 11.60 -1.02
N GLY A 284 3.92 11.72 0.25
CA GLY A 284 3.20 11.06 1.32
C GLY A 284 1.82 11.70 1.55
N PHE A 285 0.87 10.91 2.05
CA PHE A 285 -0.47 11.40 2.36
C PHE A 285 -0.93 10.92 3.74
N ARG A 286 -1.67 11.80 4.44
CA ARG A 286 -2.29 11.47 5.73
C ARG A 286 -3.67 12.09 5.83
N SER A 287 -4.68 11.26 5.99
CA SER A 287 -6.06 11.66 6.26
C SER A 287 -6.24 12.09 7.72
N PRO A 288 -7.08 13.09 8.00
CA PRO A 288 -7.44 13.45 9.36
C PRO A 288 -8.24 12.33 10.06
N LYS A 289 -8.06 12.17 11.38
CA LYS A 289 -8.89 11.27 12.18
C LYS A 289 -10.35 11.74 12.30
N GLN A 290 -10.56 13.04 12.20
CA GLN A 290 -11.88 13.66 12.42
C GLN A 290 -12.59 13.85 11.07
N THR A 291 -13.01 12.75 10.46
CA THR A 291 -13.81 12.76 9.24
C THR A 291 -15.11 11.99 9.46
N PRO A 292 -16.17 12.25 8.68
CA PRO A 292 -17.43 11.48 8.76
C PRO A 292 -17.26 9.97 8.50
N LEU A 293 -16.19 9.56 7.80
CA LEU A 293 -15.89 8.16 7.47
C LEU A 293 -15.36 7.34 8.66
N VAL A 294 -14.61 7.96 9.58
CA VAL A 294 -13.93 7.24 10.67
C VAL A 294 -14.90 6.68 11.73
N PRO A 295 -15.89 7.43 12.28
CA PRO A 295 -16.77 6.92 13.32
C PRO A 295 -17.55 5.66 12.95
N PRO A 296 -18.07 5.46 11.72
CA PRO A 296 -18.65 4.20 11.27
C PRO A 296 -17.72 2.99 11.47
N PHE A 297 -16.47 3.09 11.03
CA PHE A 297 -15.48 2.01 11.23
C PHE A 297 -15.28 1.68 12.72
N LEU A 298 -15.11 2.70 13.57
CA LEU A 298 -14.89 2.45 15.01
C LEU A 298 -16.08 1.78 15.67
N ARG A 299 -17.31 2.09 15.25
CA ARG A 299 -18.53 1.42 15.75
C ARG A 299 -18.61 -0.03 15.28
N ALA A 300 -18.42 -0.26 13.96
CA ALA A 300 -18.50 -1.60 13.38
C ALA A 300 -17.42 -2.55 13.92
N ILE A 301 -16.18 -2.09 14.09
CA ILE A 301 -15.10 -2.87 14.70
C ILE A 301 -15.47 -3.28 16.14
N ARG A 302 -16.03 -2.37 16.94
CA ARG A 302 -16.47 -2.71 18.31
C ARG A 302 -17.64 -3.68 18.31
N ALA A 303 -18.57 -3.55 17.39
CA ALA A 303 -19.70 -4.48 17.24
C ALA A 303 -19.24 -5.91 16.90
N GLU A 304 -18.15 -6.05 16.13
CA GLU A 304 -17.49 -7.34 15.87
C GLU A 304 -16.57 -7.81 17.01
N GLY A 305 -16.56 -7.12 18.16
CA GLY A 305 -15.77 -7.49 19.35
C GLY A 305 -14.32 -7.03 19.28
N GLY A 306 -13.95 -6.18 18.35
CA GLY A 306 -12.59 -5.65 18.19
C GLY A 306 -12.33 -4.40 19.05
N SER A 307 -11.04 -4.10 19.21
CA SER A 307 -10.54 -2.87 19.83
C SER A 307 -9.96 -1.97 18.74
N PRO A 308 -10.71 -0.98 18.21
CA PRO A 308 -10.27 -0.23 17.04
C PRO A 308 -8.95 0.52 17.29
N ARG A 309 -8.02 0.38 16.35
CA ARG A 309 -6.70 1.01 16.36
C ARG A 309 -6.52 1.91 15.14
N PHE A 310 -5.71 2.96 15.30
CA PHE A 310 -5.24 3.74 14.17
C PHE A 310 -3.80 3.39 13.85
N THR A 311 -3.51 3.24 12.56
CA THR A 311 -2.17 2.95 12.07
C THR A 311 -1.71 3.97 11.03
N LEU A 312 -0.40 4.03 10.84
CA LEU A 312 0.29 4.76 9.78
C LEU A 312 1.31 3.80 9.17
N LYS A 313 1.37 3.72 7.88
CA LYS A 313 2.25 2.80 7.15
C LYS A 313 3.52 3.49 6.65
N LEU A 314 4.62 2.76 6.68
CA LEU A 314 5.93 3.29 6.26
C LEU A 314 6.18 3.13 4.75
N GLY A 315 5.36 2.33 4.09
CA GLY A 315 5.34 2.17 2.63
C GLY A 315 4.51 3.23 1.91
N THR A 316 4.34 3.04 0.62
CA THR A 316 3.40 3.75 -0.26
C THR A 316 2.14 2.91 -0.47
N SER A 317 1.09 3.49 -1.03
CA SER A 317 -0.08 2.81 -1.57
C SER A 317 -0.82 3.75 -2.52
N ASP A 318 -1.87 3.27 -3.17
CA ASP A 318 -2.76 4.09 -4.00
C ASP A 318 -3.36 5.29 -3.23
N MET A 319 -3.41 5.24 -1.90
CA MET A 319 -3.79 6.38 -1.06
C MET A 319 -2.92 7.61 -1.32
N THR A 320 -1.64 7.41 -1.60
CA THR A 320 -0.70 8.51 -1.88
C THR A 320 -0.85 9.08 -3.29
N VAL A 321 -1.52 8.35 -4.18
CA VAL A 321 -1.87 8.78 -5.54
C VAL A 321 -3.15 9.61 -5.54
N VAL A 322 -4.26 9.03 -5.03
CA VAL A 322 -5.57 9.66 -5.10
C VAL A 322 -5.81 10.69 -4.00
N GLY A 323 -5.18 10.53 -2.83
CA GLY A 323 -5.41 11.37 -1.66
C GLY A 323 -5.11 12.85 -1.89
N PRO A 324 -3.94 13.24 -2.44
CA PRO A 324 -3.62 14.64 -2.74
C PRO A 324 -4.55 15.27 -3.78
N VAL A 325 -5.11 14.46 -4.70
CA VAL A 325 -5.98 14.93 -5.79
C VAL A 325 -7.41 15.12 -5.29
N TRP A 326 -7.98 14.10 -4.67
CA TRP A 326 -9.38 14.14 -4.25
C TRP A 326 -9.62 14.91 -2.95
N ASN A 327 -8.67 14.87 -2.04
CA ASN A 327 -8.79 15.53 -0.72
C ASN A 327 -10.14 15.27 -0.02
N CYS A 328 -10.74 14.11 -0.27
CA CYS A 328 -11.99 13.65 0.36
C CYS A 328 -11.71 12.89 1.66
N PRO A 329 -12.71 12.67 2.54
CA PRO A 329 -12.60 11.75 3.65
C PRO A 329 -12.17 10.37 3.19
N MET A 330 -10.98 9.93 3.63
CA MET A 330 -10.33 8.72 3.14
C MET A 330 -9.69 7.94 4.29
N VAL A 331 -9.77 6.62 4.22
CA VAL A 331 -9.06 5.70 5.11
C VAL A 331 -8.56 4.51 4.32
N THR A 332 -7.60 3.78 4.88
CA THR A 332 -7.25 2.45 4.38
C THR A 332 -7.82 1.40 5.32
N TYR A 333 -8.40 0.35 4.73
CA TYR A 333 -8.99 -0.75 5.47
C TYR A 333 -8.93 -2.06 4.67
N GLY A 334 -8.59 -3.13 5.36
CA GLY A 334 -8.63 -4.49 4.82
C GLY A 334 -8.07 -5.50 5.82
N PRO A 335 -8.50 -6.77 5.73
CA PRO A 335 -7.93 -7.85 6.52
C PRO A 335 -6.49 -8.15 6.09
N GLY A 336 -5.79 -8.89 6.91
CA GLY A 336 -4.43 -9.34 6.66
C GLY A 336 -3.40 -8.70 7.59
N ASP A 337 -2.33 -9.44 7.80
CA ASP A 337 -1.15 -8.98 8.55
C ASP A 337 -0.10 -8.50 7.56
N ALA A 338 0.10 -7.19 7.50
CA ALA A 338 1.07 -6.56 6.61
C ALA A 338 2.54 -7.00 6.84
N SER A 339 2.85 -7.71 7.92
CA SER A 339 4.18 -8.29 8.09
C SER A 339 4.43 -9.50 7.16
N LEU A 340 3.36 -10.01 6.54
CA LEU A 340 3.41 -11.11 5.58
C LEU A 340 3.49 -10.61 4.13
N ASP A 341 3.32 -9.30 3.88
CA ASP A 341 3.42 -8.70 2.55
C ASP A 341 4.77 -9.06 1.92
N HIS A 342 4.75 -9.45 0.65
CA HIS A 342 5.95 -9.80 -0.15
C HIS A 342 6.77 -10.98 0.41
N THR A 343 6.31 -11.70 1.41
CA THR A 343 7.03 -12.85 1.98
C THR A 343 6.59 -14.17 1.35
N PRO A 344 7.38 -15.25 1.45
CA PRO A 344 6.95 -16.59 1.03
C PRO A 344 5.93 -17.24 1.98
N GLN A 345 5.62 -16.60 3.12
CA GLN A 345 4.63 -17.06 4.11
C GLN A 345 3.29 -16.34 3.98
N GLU A 346 3.03 -15.65 2.88
CA GLU A 346 1.82 -14.88 2.68
C GLU A 346 0.57 -15.76 2.74
N ARG A 347 -0.30 -15.40 3.66
CA ARG A 347 -1.58 -16.06 3.95
C ARG A 347 -2.50 -15.14 4.71
N ILE A 348 -3.80 -15.36 4.57
CA ILE A 348 -4.82 -14.59 5.26
C ILE A 348 -5.67 -15.50 6.17
N ASP A 349 -5.93 -15.05 7.38
CA ASP A 349 -6.86 -15.67 8.30
C ASP A 349 -8.31 -15.45 7.82
N LEU A 350 -9.05 -16.53 7.63
CA LEU A 350 -10.41 -16.49 7.07
C LEU A 350 -11.45 -15.93 8.05
N ASP A 351 -11.26 -16.06 9.38
CA ASP A 351 -12.13 -15.38 10.37
C ASP A 351 -11.93 -13.86 10.30
N HIS A 352 -10.67 -13.41 10.24
CA HIS A 352 -10.34 -11.99 10.06
C HIS A 352 -10.90 -11.44 8.74
N TYR A 353 -10.85 -12.21 7.66
CA TYR A 353 -11.46 -11.86 6.37
C TYR A 353 -12.99 -11.72 6.49
N GLY A 354 -13.65 -12.66 7.13
CA GLY A 354 -15.10 -12.61 7.38
C GLY A 354 -15.53 -11.42 8.25
N ARG A 355 -14.76 -11.11 9.31
CA ARG A 355 -15.01 -9.93 10.15
C ARG A 355 -14.88 -8.64 9.36
N ALA A 356 -13.84 -8.53 8.53
CA ALA A 356 -13.62 -7.34 7.71
C ALA A 356 -14.77 -7.10 6.72
N ILE A 357 -15.32 -8.15 6.12
CA ILE A 357 -16.51 -8.07 5.25
C ILE A 357 -17.70 -7.50 6.01
N ARG A 358 -18.02 -8.04 7.19
CA ARG A 358 -19.16 -7.57 8.01
C ARG A 358 -18.97 -6.12 8.47
N ILE A 359 -17.77 -5.77 8.93
CA ILE A 359 -17.44 -4.40 9.33
C ILE A 359 -17.64 -3.43 8.18
N LEU A 360 -17.07 -3.71 7.02
CA LEU A 360 -17.18 -2.82 5.87
C LEU A 360 -18.62 -2.73 5.36
N ARG A 361 -19.37 -3.85 5.35
CA ARG A 361 -20.80 -3.86 5.02
C ARG A 361 -21.57 -2.90 5.93
N ASP A 362 -21.36 -2.96 7.24
CA ASP A 362 -22.06 -2.09 8.20
C ASP A 362 -21.65 -0.62 8.07
N VAL A 363 -20.38 -0.36 7.73
CA VAL A 363 -19.91 0.99 7.37
C VAL A 363 -20.67 1.51 6.16
N LEU A 364 -20.73 0.74 5.04
CA LEU A 364 -21.39 1.15 3.80
C LEU A 364 -22.89 1.43 4.00
N VAL A 365 -23.59 0.63 4.80
CA VAL A 365 -25.01 0.84 5.13
C VAL A 365 -25.21 2.10 5.98
N SER A 366 -24.23 2.48 6.80
CA SER A 366 -24.33 3.65 7.68
C SER A 366 -23.96 4.98 7.02
N LEU A 367 -23.36 4.95 5.84
CA LEU A 367 -22.98 6.12 5.05
C LEU A 367 -24.11 6.54 4.09
#